data_89efa99abb313e2ec28289ac855ed965
#
_entry.id   89efa99abb313e2ec28289ac855ed965
#
_cell.length_a   1.000
_cell.length_b   1.000
_cell.length_c   1.000
_cell.angle_alpha   90.00
_cell.angle_beta   90.00
_cell.angle_gamma   90.00
#
_symmetry.space_group_name_H-M   'P 1'
#
loop_
_entity.id
_entity.type
_entity.pdbx_description
1 polymer ?
#
loop_
_entity_poly.entity_id
_entity_poly.type
_entity_poly.pdbx_seq_one_letter_code
_entity_poly.pdbx_strand_id
1 'polypeptide(L)'
;MNRIFLIIVLAAVLFAGWKQVVFQPSGETPAPMEALSSAMVESAGGAVELAIGLVGVMTLFLGLMKVAEAGGMLTILARLIRPLMVRLFPDVPADHPAMGAMVLNLSANALGLGNAATPFGIRAMQELDRLNRQPGTATDAMALFLAVNTSSVTLLPTGVIALRAAAGSADPAIILPTTLLATIGSTTVAILAAKGYQRFAPISPTTEGEDDKPVDESQPEETASLEAAQDSYPLWVSILALAALASLILAAVLFGKSLSPWILPLLMAGFLVFGALRRVPVYEVFVDGAKEGFQVALRIIPYLVAILVAVGMLRASGALDLLVGALAPVTGRFGLPAEALPMALMRPLSGSGAYGILASIINDPAIGPDSYTGVLVSTLQGSTETTFYVMAVYFGAVQVRRIRHAMAAALTADAAGIIFAVLACSLFFA
;
A
#
# COMPACT_ATOMS: atom_id res chain seq x y z
N MET A 1 -15.13 -0.32 -7.10
CA MET A 1 -15.30 -1.70 -6.59
C MET A 1 -16.59 -2.35 -7.07
N ASN A 2 -17.79 -1.78 -6.86
CA ASN A 2 -19.07 -2.43 -7.18
C ASN A 2 -19.15 -2.98 -8.62
N ARG A 3 -18.73 -2.19 -9.62
CA ARG A 3 -18.74 -2.63 -11.03
C ARG A 3 -17.73 -3.75 -11.30
N ILE A 4 -16.54 -3.69 -10.72
CA ILE A 4 -15.48 -4.70 -10.92
C ILE A 4 -15.91 -6.03 -10.30
N PHE A 5 -16.36 -6.02 -9.06
CA PHE A 5 -16.89 -7.20 -8.38
C PHE A 5 -18.03 -7.83 -9.17
N LEU A 6 -19.00 -7.01 -9.60
CA LEU A 6 -20.12 -7.46 -10.42
C LEU A 6 -19.66 -8.08 -11.74
N ILE A 7 -18.71 -7.46 -12.45
CA ILE A 7 -18.17 -7.95 -13.73
C ILE A 7 -17.50 -9.31 -13.53
N ILE A 8 -16.66 -9.46 -12.48
CA ILE A 8 -15.96 -10.72 -12.19
C ILE A 8 -16.97 -11.86 -11.93
N VAL A 9 -17.95 -11.60 -11.05
CA VAL A 9 -18.96 -12.60 -10.71
C VAL A 9 -19.84 -12.95 -11.93
N LEU A 10 -20.30 -11.95 -12.68
CA LEU A 10 -21.09 -12.20 -13.90
C LEU A 10 -20.28 -12.94 -14.97
N ALA A 11 -19.02 -12.58 -15.16
CA ALA A 11 -18.14 -13.30 -16.10
C ALA A 11 -17.99 -14.78 -15.72
N ALA A 12 -17.79 -15.05 -14.40
CA ALA A 12 -17.72 -16.43 -13.90
C ALA A 12 -19.01 -17.22 -14.16
N VAL A 13 -20.16 -16.60 -13.83
CA VAL A 13 -21.48 -17.24 -14.02
C VAL A 13 -21.77 -17.48 -15.50
N LEU A 14 -21.54 -16.49 -16.37
CA LEU A 14 -21.78 -16.60 -17.80
C LEU A 14 -20.87 -17.65 -18.45
N PHE A 15 -19.60 -17.70 -18.04
CA PHE A 15 -18.64 -18.65 -18.59
C PHE A 15 -18.94 -20.10 -18.13
N ALA A 16 -19.26 -20.30 -16.84
CA ALA A 16 -19.69 -21.58 -16.33
C ALA A 16 -21.03 -22.01 -16.93
N GLY A 17 -21.99 -21.08 -17.10
CA GLY A 17 -23.27 -21.34 -17.76
C GLY A 17 -23.12 -21.73 -19.20
N TRP A 18 -22.21 -21.08 -19.96
CA TRP A 18 -21.89 -21.48 -21.31
C TRP A 18 -21.30 -22.92 -21.38
N LYS A 19 -20.35 -23.24 -20.51
CA LYS A 19 -19.77 -24.58 -20.37
C LYS A 19 -20.85 -25.62 -19.99
N GLN A 20 -21.79 -25.24 -19.11
CA GLN A 20 -22.89 -26.12 -18.68
C GLN A 20 -23.78 -26.57 -19.84
N VAL A 21 -24.05 -25.69 -20.83
CA VAL A 21 -24.88 -26.01 -21.98
C VAL A 21 -24.23 -27.07 -22.90
N VAL A 22 -22.91 -27.06 -22.98
CA VAL A 22 -22.14 -28.03 -23.81
C VAL A 22 -21.63 -29.22 -23.00
N PHE A 23 -21.91 -29.25 -21.68
CA PHE A 23 -21.41 -30.28 -20.79
C PHE A 23 -22.09 -31.63 -21.02
N GLN A 24 -21.28 -32.65 -21.25
CA GLN A 24 -21.74 -34.04 -21.29
C GLN A 24 -21.27 -34.75 -20.02
N PRO A 25 -22.17 -35.28 -19.20
CA PRO A 25 -21.80 -35.99 -17.97
C PRO A 25 -20.87 -37.18 -18.33
N SER A 26 -19.63 -37.10 -17.83
CA SER A 26 -18.66 -38.18 -17.96
C SER A 26 -18.11 -38.53 -16.58
N GLY A 27 -18.72 -39.52 -15.94
CA GLY A 27 -18.24 -40.12 -14.71
C GLY A 27 -18.18 -39.19 -13.50
N GLU A 28 -16.96 -38.93 -12.96
CA GLU A 28 -16.74 -38.28 -11.68
C GLU A 28 -16.56 -36.75 -11.74
N THR A 29 -16.59 -36.13 -12.92
CA THR A 29 -16.41 -34.69 -13.05
C THR A 29 -17.70 -33.93 -12.72
N PRO A 30 -17.67 -32.98 -11.70
CA PRO A 30 -18.86 -32.21 -11.36
C PRO A 30 -19.29 -31.32 -12.54
N ALA A 31 -20.58 -31.06 -12.63
CA ALA A 31 -21.12 -30.14 -13.64
C ALA A 31 -20.56 -28.70 -13.40
N PRO A 32 -20.30 -27.92 -14.46
CA PRO A 32 -19.68 -26.58 -14.32
C PRO A 32 -20.39 -25.66 -13.36
N MET A 33 -21.71 -25.66 -13.29
CA MET A 33 -22.45 -24.83 -12.32
C MET A 33 -22.39 -25.40 -10.89
N GLU A 34 -22.28 -26.70 -10.73
CA GLU A 34 -22.07 -27.36 -9.45
C GLU A 34 -20.67 -27.03 -8.90
N ALA A 35 -19.63 -27.13 -9.75
CA ALA A 35 -18.27 -26.72 -9.42
C ALA A 35 -18.20 -25.23 -9.03
N LEU A 36 -18.96 -24.36 -9.72
CA LEU A 36 -19.03 -22.94 -9.39
C LEU A 36 -19.65 -22.70 -8.00
N SER A 37 -20.75 -23.43 -7.68
CA SER A 37 -21.43 -23.32 -6.39
C SER A 37 -20.54 -23.83 -5.25
N SER A 38 -19.87 -24.95 -5.43
CA SER A 38 -18.93 -25.51 -4.46
C SER A 38 -17.77 -24.56 -4.20
N ALA A 39 -17.14 -24.02 -5.26
CA ALA A 39 -16.06 -23.06 -5.16
C ALA A 39 -16.48 -21.77 -4.43
N MET A 40 -17.71 -21.30 -4.62
CA MET A 40 -18.24 -20.13 -3.91
C MET A 40 -18.29 -20.36 -2.38
N VAL A 41 -18.83 -21.50 -1.95
CA VAL A 41 -18.96 -21.83 -0.51
C VAL A 41 -17.59 -22.12 0.11
N GLU A 42 -16.76 -22.89 -0.57
CA GLU A 42 -15.40 -23.23 -0.13
C GLU A 42 -14.53 -21.97 0.00
N SER A 43 -14.56 -21.09 -1.00
CA SER A 43 -13.82 -19.82 -0.94
C SER A 43 -14.29 -18.90 0.19
N ALA A 44 -15.58 -18.91 0.52
CA ALA A 44 -16.12 -18.14 1.65
C ALA A 44 -15.59 -18.69 2.98
N GLY A 45 -15.59 -20.01 3.16
CA GLY A 45 -15.04 -20.67 4.34
C GLY A 45 -13.53 -20.42 4.49
N GLY A 46 -12.76 -20.63 3.41
CA GLY A 46 -11.32 -20.39 3.38
C GLY A 46 -10.94 -18.94 3.65
N ALA A 47 -11.79 -17.97 3.25
CA ALA A 47 -11.57 -16.55 3.57
C ALA A 47 -11.60 -16.26 5.07
N VAL A 48 -12.51 -16.90 5.80
CA VAL A 48 -12.61 -16.74 7.26
C VAL A 48 -11.46 -17.44 7.96
N GLU A 49 -11.11 -18.65 7.54
CA GLU A 49 -9.98 -19.40 8.08
C GLU A 49 -8.66 -18.63 7.91
N LEU A 50 -8.42 -18.08 6.71
CA LEU A 50 -7.29 -17.21 6.44
C LEU A 50 -7.27 -15.98 7.37
N ALA A 51 -8.41 -15.32 7.54
CA ALA A 51 -8.49 -14.14 8.40
C ALA A 51 -8.17 -14.46 9.87
N ILE A 52 -8.62 -15.61 10.36
CA ILE A 52 -8.30 -16.09 11.72
C ILE A 52 -6.78 -16.35 11.83
N GLY A 53 -6.15 -16.96 10.82
CA GLY A 53 -4.71 -17.17 10.77
C GLY A 53 -3.91 -15.86 10.81
N LEU A 54 -4.46 -14.77 10.26
CA LEU A 54 -3.83 -13.45 10.26
C LEU A 54 -3.86 -12.74 11.62
N VAL A 55 -4.82 -13.06 12.50
CA VAL A 55 -5.01 -12.36 13.79
C VAL A 55 -3.71 -12.29 14.59
N GLY A 56 -3.05 -13.44 14.81
CA GLY A 56 -1.83 -13.51 15.63
C GLY A 56 -0.69 -12.63 15.08
N VAL A 57 -0.47 -12.70 13.78
CA VAL A 57 0.64 -11.96 13.15
C VAL A 57 0.32 -10.47 13.05
N MET A 58 -0.93 -10.10 12.76
CA MET A 58 -1.36 -8.71 12.76
C MET A 58 -1.27 -8.07 14.14
N THR A 59 -1.67 -8.78 15.19
CA THR A 59 -1.54 -8.30 16.58
C THR A 59 -0.07 -8.12 16.97
N LEU A 60 0.81 -9.05 16.59
CA LEU A 60 2.24 -8.93 16.84
C LEU A 60 2.83 -7.65 16.19
N PHE A 61 2.62 -7.47 14.89
CA PHE A 61 3.24 -6.35 14.17
C PHE A 61 2.63 -5.00 14.58
N LEU A 62 1.31 -4.89 14.76
CA LEU A 62 0.71 -3.63 15.21
C LEU A 62 1.08 -3.31 16.65
N GLY A 63 1.22 -4.32 17.52
CA GLY A 63 1.77 -4.13 18.87
C GLY A 63 3.19 -3.55 18.85
N LEU A 64 4.09 -4.12 18.04
CA LEU A 64 5.46 -3.61 17.88
C LEU A 64 5.49 -2.20 17.30
N MET A 65 4.68 -1.93 16.29
CA MET A 65 4.57 -0.60 15.67
C MET A 65 4.08 0.45 16.67
N LYS A 66 3.13 0.10 17.54
CA LYS A 66 2.62 1.01 18.59
C LYS A 66 3.70 1.36 19.60
N VAL A 67 4.57 0.42 19.97
CA VAL A 67 5.74 0.69 20.82
C VAL A 67 6.71 1.67 20.13
N ALA A 68 6.98 1.48 18.84
CA ALA A 68 7.84 2.37 18.07
C ALA A 68 7.24 3.79 17.96
N GLU A 69 5.94 3.88 17.72
CA GLU A 69 5.18 5.13 17.66
C GLU A 69 5.25 5.88 19.01
N ALA A 70 4.91 5.21 20.11
CA ALA A 70 4.96 5.78 21.45
C ALA A 70 6.38 6.20 21.87
N GLY A 71 7.43 5.51 21.37
CA GLY A 71 8.83 5.87 21.51
C GLY A 71 9.25 7.12 20.72
N GLY A 72 8.36 7.67 19.87
CA GLY A 72 8.62 8.87 19.07
C GLY A 72 9.35 8.58 17.74
N MET A 73 9.30 7.36 17.22
CA MET A 73 9.92 7.01 15.94
C MET A 73 9.33 7.82 14.78
N LEU A 74 8.02 8.10 14.83
CA LEU A 74 7.34 8.95 13.86
C LEU A 74 7.97 10.35 13.80
N THR A 75 8.22 10.97 14.96
CA THR A 75 8.86 12.29 15.07
C THR A 75 10.29 12.29 14.55
N ILE A 76 11.07 11.24 14.84
CA ILE A 76 12.45 11.10 14.33
C ILE A 76 12.44 11.05 12.81
N LEU A 77 11.56 10.24 12.23
CA LEU A 77 11.45 10.11 10.78
C LEU A 77 10.94 11.40 10.14
N ALA A 78 9.99 12.08 10.79
CA ALA A 78 9.49 13.38 10.36
C ALA A 78 10.62 14.42 10.25
N ARG A 79 11.44 14.56 11.31
CA ARG A 79 12.61 15.46 11.30
C ARG A 79 13.64 15.11 10.24
N LEU A 80 13.77 13.83 9.89
CA LEU A 80 14.69 13.35 8.87
C LEU A 80 14.18 13.68 7.46
N ILE A 81 12.89 13.54 7.21
CA ILE A 81 12.26 13.76 5.90
C ILE A 81 12.07 15.25 5.59
N ARG A 82 11.82 16.08 6.63
CA ARG A 82 11.49 17.49 6.46
C ARG A 82 12.42 18.29 5.54
N PRO A 83 13.77 18.21 5.62
CA PRO A 83 14.65 18.97 4.75
C PRO A 83 14.48 18.66 3.26
N LEU A 84 14.06 17.43 2.95
CA LEU A 84 13.75 17.00 1.59
C LEU A 84 12.40 17.57 1.14
N MET A 85 11.40 17.53 2.03
CA MET A 85 10.05 18.03 1.77
C MET A 85 10.03 19.53 1.48
N VAL A 86 10.74 20.34 2.25
CA VAL A 86 10.86 21.79 2.02
C VAL A 86 11.42 22.09 0.62
N ARG A 87 12.36 21.27 0.12
CA ARG A 87 12.92 21.43 -1.24
C ARG A 87 11.97 20.90 -2.33
N LEU A 88 11.20 19.87 -2.01
CA LEU A 88 10.28 19.26 -2.96
C LEU A 88 9.03 20.12 -3.20
N PHE A 89 8.59 20.83 -2.16
CA PHE A 89 7.40 21.68 -2.14
C PHE A 89 7.76 23.17 -1.92
N PRO A 90 8.41 23.83 -2.89
CA PRO A 90 8.86 25.22 -2.73
C PRO A 90 7.71 26.22 -2.59
N ASP A 91 6.51 25.87 -3.06
CA ASP A 91 5.32 26.71 -2.98
C ASP A 91 4.63 26.67 -1.61
N VAL A 92 5.08 25.78 -0.72
CA VAL A 92 4.55 25.63 0.65
C VAL A 92 5.58 26.21 1.62
N PRO A 93 5.25 27.26 2.39
CA PRO A 93 6.17 27.84 3.37
C PRO A 93 6.63 26.77 4.38
N ALA A 94 7.92 26.80 4.72
CA ALA A 94 8.51 25.78 5.59
C ALA A 94 7.84 25.69 6.96
N ASP A 95 7.39 26.82 7.49
CA ASP A 95 6.75 26.90 8.81
C ASP A 95 5.22 26.79 8.77
N HIS A 96 4.65 26.59 7.57
CA HIS A 96 3.20 26.43 7.44
C HIS A 96 2.75 25.04 7.97
N PRO A 97 1.58 24.93 8.64
CA PRO A 97 1.05 23.67 9.16
C PRO A 97 0.94 22.55 8.11
N ALA A 98 0.70 22.91 6.85
CA ALA A 98 0.69 21.96 5.73
C ALA A 98 1.98 21.15 5.65
N MET A 99 3.15 21.80 5.82
CA MET A 99 4.45 21.13 5.76
C MET A 99 4.58 20.08 6.87
N GLY A 100 4.20 20.43 8.10
CA GLY A 100 4.20 19.51 9.23
C GLY A 100 3.29 18.30 8.99
N ALA A 101 2.06 18.54 8.56
CA ALA A 101 1.09 17.48 8.29
C ALA A 101 1.52 16.56 7.13
N MET A 102 2.07 17.10 6.03
CA MET A 102 2.64 16.32 4.93
C MET A 102 3.80 15.44 5.39
N VAL A 103 4.70 15.98 6.19
CA VAL A 103 5.86 15.25 6.71
C VAL A 103 5.43 14.11 7.62
N LEU A 104 4.48 14.34 8.53
CA LEU A 104 3.92 13.30 9.41
C LEU A 104 3.20 12.21 8.62
N ASN A 105 2.40 12.59 7.62
CA ASN A 105 1.71 11.64 6.76
C ASN A 105 2.70 10.71 6.04
N LEU A 106 3.73 11.26 5.40
CA LEU A 106 4.73 10.45 4.69
C LEU A 106 5.57 9.60 5.65
N SER A 107 5.85 10.10 6.86
CA SER A 107 6.54 9.34 7.89
C SER A 107 5.71 8.15 8.38
N ALA A 108 4.41 8.35 8.58
CA ALA A 108 3.49 7.28 8.96
C ALA A 108 3.37 6.22 7.87
N ASN A 109 3.27 6.62 6.61
CA ASN A 109 3.27 5.70 5.46
C ASN A 109 4.58 4.92 5.37
N ALA A 110 5.73 5.58 5.55
CA ALA A 110 7.04 4.92 5.52
C ALA A 110 7.18 3.85 6.61
N LEU A 111 6.60 4.07 7.78
CA LEU A 111 6.55 3.10 8.86
C LEU A 111 5.48 2.01 8.68
N GLY A 112 4.63 2.10 7.64
CA GLY A 112 3.52 1.17 7.45
C GLY A 112 2.32 1.40 8.38
N LEU A 113 2.22 2.60 8.98
CA LEU A 113 1.13 3.02 9.87
C LEU A 113 -0.05 3.59 9.06
N GLY A 114 -0.61 2.84 8.12
CA GLY A 114 -1.64 3.33 7.19
C GLY A 114 -2.86 3.98 7.87
N ASN A 115 -3.29 3.46 9.02
CA ASN A 115 -4.41 4.04 9.78
C ASN A 115 -4.07 5.44 10.34
N ALA A 116 -2.83 5.66 10.81
CA ALA A 116 -2.35 6.93 11.31
C ALA A 116 -2.00 7.91 10.17
N ALA A 117 -1.63 7.41 9.00
CA ALA A 117 -1.27 8.25 7.86
C ALA A 117 -2.47 9.02 7.29
N THR A 118 -3.66 8.41 7.23
CA THR A 118 -4.84 9.03 6.59
C THR A 118 -5.29 10.34 7.26
N PRO A 119 -5.44 10.47 8.59
CA PRO A 119 -5.76 11.74 9.23
C PRO A 119 -4.75 12.84 8.91
N PHE A 120 -3.45 12.56 8.99
CA PHE A 120 -2.40 13.52 8.63
C PHE A 120 -2.48 13.93 7.15
N GLY A 121 -2.83 13.00 6.25
CA GLY A 121 -3.00 13.30 4.83
C GLY A 121 -4.21 14.20 4.56
N ILE A 122 -5.33 13.97 5.23
CA ILE A 122 -6.51 14.84 5.18
C ILE A 122 -6.16 16.23 5.69
N ARG A 123 -5.49 16.32 6.85
CA ARG A 123 -5.04 17.59 7.41
C ARG A 123 -4.08 18.33 6.47
N ALA A 124 -3.14 17.61 5.88
CA ALA A 124 -2.22 18.20 4.90
C ALA A 124 -2.98 18.81 3.71
N MET A 125 -3.98 18.10 3.17
CA MET A 125 -4.80 18.62 2.08
C MET A 125 -5.64 19.85 2.49
N GLN A 126 -6.20 19.84 3.69
CA GLN A 126 -6.95 21.00 4.22
C GLN A 126 -6.05 22.23 4.34
N GLU A 127 -4.83 22.05 4.88
CA GLU A 127 -3.87 23.13 5.02
C GLU A 127 -3.32 23.61 3.65
N LEU A 128 -3.15 22.70 2.67
CA LEU A 128 -2.79 23.04 1.30
C LEU A 128 -3.93 23.81 0.60
N ASP A 129 -5.21 23.48 0.91
CA ASP A 129 -6.35 24.20 0.35
C ASP A 129 -6.51 25.62 0.90
N ARG A 130 -5.98 25.89 2.12
CA ARG A 130 -5.89 27.27 2.64
C ARG A 130 -4.90 28.14 1.88
N LEU A 131 -3.86 27.53 1.31
CA LEU A 131 -2.89 28.20 0.42
C LEU A 131 -3.42 28.28 -1.03
N ASN A 132 -4.56 27.67 -1.32
CA ASN A 132 -5.10 27.54 -2.65
C ASN A 132 -5.88 28.81 -3.07
N ARG A 133 -5.37 29.49 -4.08
CA ARG A 133 -6.05 30.68 -4.66
C ARG A 133 -7.22 30.35 -5.58
N GLN A 134 -7.45 29.06 -5.89
CA GLN A 134 -8.54 28.60 -6.78
C GLN A 134 -9.33 27.44 -6.14
N PRO A 135 -10.31 27.74 -5.28
CA PRO A 135 -11.12 26.73 -4.63
C PRO A 135 -11.69 25.70 -5.62
N GLY A 136 -11.66 24.44 -5.23
CA GLY A 136 -12.16 23.34 -6.08
C GLY A 136 -11.24 22.90 -7.22
N THR A 137 -10.05 23.50 -7.38
CA THR A 137 -9.03 23.09 -8.35
C THR A 137 -7.76 22.68 -7.62
N ALA A 138 -7.21 21.50 -7.91
CA ALA A 138 -5.98 21.04 -7.29
C ALA A 138 -4.79 21.93 -7.63
N THR A 139 -4.02 22.35 -6.62
CA THR A 139 -2.73 23.05 -6.82
C THR A 139 -1.65 22.08 -7.25
N ASP A 140 -0.48 22.58 -7.68
CA ASP A 140 0.66 21.74 -8.03
C ASP A 140 1.20 20.99 -6.79
N ALA A 141 1.20 21.67 -5.63
CA ALA A 141 1.56 21.02 -4.35
C ALA A 141 0.58 19.90 -3.97
N MET A 142 -0.73 20.09 -4.10
CA MET A 142 -1.74 19.06 -3.87
C MET A 142 -1.55 17.87 -4.80
N ALA A 143 -1.32 18.11 -6.09
CA ALA A 143 -1.13 17.07 -7.09
C ALA A 143 0.16 16.25 -6.83
N LEU A 144 1.24 16.92 -6.50
CA LEU A 144 2.51 16.29 -6.14
C LEU A 144 2.38 15.49 -4.83
N PHE A 145 1.74 16.07 -3.80
CA PHE A 145 1.52 15.38 -2.54
C PHE A 145 0.68 14.11 -2.72
N LEU A 146 -0.37 14.17 -3.52
CA LEU A 146 -1.17 12.99 -3.87
C LEU A 146 -0.30 11.93 -4.57
N ALA A 147 0.47 12.30 -5.60
CA ALA A 147 1.30 11.37 -6.35
C ALA A 147 2.37 10.69 -5.46
N VAL A 148 2.98 11.43 -4.53
CA VAL A 148 3.93 10.88 -3.56
C VAL A 148 3.23 9.95 -2.57
N ASN A 149 1.99 10.24 -2.16
CA ASN A 149 1.22 9.35 -1.29
C ASN A 149 0.84 8.03 -1.96
N THR A 150 0.45 8.06 -3.24
CA THR A 150 0.09 6.84 -3.98
C THR A 150 1.28 5.92 -4.25
N SER A 151 2.50 6.45 -4.19
CA SER A 151 3.76 5.74 -4.42
C SER A 151 4.68 5.70 -3.21
N SER A 152 4.17 6.00 -2.01
CA SER A 152 4.99 6.31 -0.84
C SER A 152 6.00 5.21 -0.49
N VAL A 153 7.22 5.65 -0.15
CA VAL A 153 8.29 4.75 0.30
C VAL A 153 7.84 3.99 1.54
N THR A 154 7.85 2.66 1.46
CA THR A 154 7.45 1.77 2.56
C THR A 154 8.67 1.03 3.09
N LEU A 155 9.04 1.31 4.34
CA LEU A 155 10.16 0.64 5.02
C LEU A 155 9.70 -0.71 5.57
N LEU A 156 8.47 -0.80 6.07
CA LEU A 156 7.94 -1.97 6.76
C LEU A 156 6.52 -2.31 6.25
N PRO A 157 6.38 -3.16 5.22
CA PRO A 157 5.08 -3.65 4.75
C PRO A 157 4.52 -4.72 5.71
N THR A 158 4.25 -4.33 6.96
CA THR A 158 3.90 -5.26 8.07
C THR A 158 2.72 -6.16 7.75
N GLY A 159 1.66 -5.62 7.12
CA GLY A 159 0.49 -6.41 6.74
C GLY A 159 0.78 -7.49 5.71
N VAL A 160 1.70 -7.23 4.77
CA VAL A 160 2.10 -8.23 3.76
C VAL A 160 3.00 -9.29 4.38
N ILE A 161 3.93 -8.89 5.25
CA ILE A 161 4.78 -9.84 6.00
C ILE A 161 3.88 -10.76 6.84
N ALA A 162 2.87 -10.20 7.51
CA ALA A 162 1.90 -10.96 8.29
C ALA A 162 1.17 -12.01 7.43
N LEU A 163 0.68 -11.61 6.26
CA LEU A 163 -0.04 -12.49 5.35
C LEU A 163 0.86 -13.62 4.83
N ARG A 164 2.09 -13.32 4.46
CA ARG A 164 3.08 -14.34 4.04
C ARG A 164 3.41 -15.32 5.15
N ALA A 165 3.60 -14.82 6.39
CA ALA A 165 3.84 -15.67 7.56
C ALA A 165 2.66 -16.63 7.81
N ALA A 166 1.42 -16.13 7.72
CA ALA A 166 0.22 -16.95 7.86
C ALA A 166 0.07 -17.98 6.72
N ALA A 167 0.54 -17.67 5.52
CA ALA A 167 0.58 -18.58 4.38
C ALA A 167 1.74 -19.61 4.44
N GLY A 168 2.48 -19.66 5.56
CA GLY A 168 3.56 -20.63 5.75
C GLY A 168 4.84 -20.33 4.98
N SER A 169 5.10 -19.05 4.63
CA SER A 169 6.36 -18.63 3.99
C SER A 169 7.56 -19.00 4.87
N ALA A 170 8.60 -19.59 4.28
CA ALA A 170 9.86 -19.85 4.95
C ALA A 170 10.62 -18.54 5.28
N ASP A 171 10.39 -17.49 4.50
CA ASP A 171 10.96 -16.17 4.69
C ASP A 171 9.92 -15.06 4.41
N PRO A 172 9.07 -14.71 5.39
CA PRO A 172 8.07 -13.68 5.21
C PRO A 172 8.67 -12.29 4.94
N ALA A 173 9.90 -12.04 5.40
CA ALA A 173 10.57 -10.74 5.31
C ALA A 173 11.36 -10.52 4.01
N ILE A 174 11.49 -11.51 3.15
CA ILE A 174 12.22 -11.43 1.87
C ILE A 174 11.74 -10.28 0.97
N ILE A 175 10.51 -9.82 1.19
CA ILE A 175 9.90 -8.71 0.44
C ILE A 175 10.39 -7.31 0.88
N LEU A 176 11.10 -7.18 2.00
CA LEU A 176 11.54 -5.87 2.49
C LEU A 176 12.41 -5.13 1.47
N PRO A 177 13.51 -5.72 0.96
CA PRO A 177 14.36 -5.05 0.00
C PRO A 177 13.66 -4.83 -1.36
N THR A 178 12.84 -5.77 -1.82
CA THR A 178 12.13 -5.63 -3.10
C THR A 178 11.07 -4.55 -3.04
N THR A 179 10.30 -4.48 -1.95
CA THR A 179 9.30 -3.43 -1.71
C THR A 179 9.97 -2.06 -1.59
N LEU A 180 11.08 -1.98 -0.86
CA LEU A 180 11.80 -0.70 -0.69
C LEU A 180 12.35 -0.19 -2.02
N LEU A 181 12.95 -1.05 -2.83
CA LEU A 181 13.43 -0.69 -4.17
C LEU A 181 12.26 -0.25 -5.07
N ALA A 182 11.16 -0.99 -5.06
CA ALA A 182 9.99 -0.68 -5.87
C ALA A 182 9.36 0.66 -5.47
N THR A 183 9.22 0.93 -4.17
CA THR A 183 8.62 2.18 -3.67
C THR A 183 9.52 3.40 -3.90
N ILE A 184 10.84 3.29 -3.74
CA ILE A 184 11.78 4.37 -4.07
C ILE A 184 11.70 4.69 -5.56
N GLY A 185 11.69 3.67 -6.43
CA GLY A 185 11.57 3.84 -7.88
C GLY A 185 10.24 4.49 -8.26
N SER A 186 9.13 3.96 -7.75
CA SER A 186 7.80 4.51 -8.00
C SER A 186 7.67 5.96 -7.53
N THR A 187 8.12 6.28 -6.31
CA THR A 187 8.08 7.65 -5.75
C THR A 187 8.95 8.61 -6.56
N THR A 188 10.12 8.18 -7.01
CA THR A 188 10.96 9.00 -7.89
C THR A 188 10.24 9.34 -9.19
N VAL A 189 9.62 8.34 -9.83
CA VAL A 189 8.83 8.56 -11.06
C VAL A 189 7.60 9.41 -10.78
N ALA A 190 6.92 9.23 -9.63
CA ALA A 190 5.79 10.06 -9.22
C ALA A 190 6.15 11.55 -9.14
N ILE A 191 7.29 11.86 -8.52
CA ILE A 191 7.81 13.24 -8.41
C ILE A 191 8.12 13.82 -9.79
N LEU A 192 8.83 13.05 -10.63
CA LEU A 192 9.19 13.48 -11.98
C LEU A 192 7.95 13.67 -12.86
N ALA A 193 6.98 12.76 -12.78
CA ALA A 193 5.73 12.83 -13.52
C ALA A 193 4.88 14.02 -13.08
N ALA A 194 4.70 14.23 -11.76
CA ALA A 194 3.94 15.36 -11.24
C ALA A 194 4.56 16.69 -11.69
N LYS A 195 5.89 16.87 -11.54
CA LYS A 195 6.60 18.07 -11.98
C LYS A 195 6.66 18.21 -13.51
N GLY A 196 6.68 17.11 -14.25
CA GLY A 196 6.63 17.14 -15.71
C GLY A 196 5.23 17.55 -16.23
N TYR A 197 4.19 16.93 -15.70
CA TYR A 197 2.82 17.16 -16.16
C TYR A 197 2.24 18.51 -15.74
N GLN A 198 2.72 19.14 -14.66
CA GLN A 198 2.29 20.50 -14.29
C GLN A 198 2.45 21.52 -15.43
N ARG A 199 3.44 21.32 -16.32
CA ARG A 199 3.69 22.20 -17.47
C ARG A 199 2.56 22.14 -18.52
N PHE A 200 1.85 21.02 -18.60
CA PHE A 200 0.75 20.80 -19.55
C PHE A 200 -0.63 21.09 -18.96
N ALA A 201 -0.71 21.40 -17.66
CA ALA A 201 -1.94 21.67 -16.95
C ALA A 201 -1.82 22.98 -16.14
N PRO A 202 -1.60 24.14 -16.80
CA PRO A 202 -1.42 25.41 -16.11
C PRO A 202 -2.67 25.80 -15.32
N ILE A 203 -2.47 26.53 -14.23
CA ILE A 203 -3.56 27.15 -13.46
C ILE A 203 -3.99 28.39 -14.23
N SER A 204 -5.25 28.45 -14.67
CA SER A 204 -5.80 29.68 -15.27
C SER A 204 -5.91 30.76 -14.20
N PRO A 205 -5.43 31.98 -14.45
CA PRO A 205 -5.61 33.07 -13.49
C PRO A 205 -7.10 33.35 -13.30
N THR A 206 -7.59 33.18 -12.09
CA THR A 206 -8.99 33.58 -11.74
C THR A 206 -8.92 34.67 -10.71
N THR A 207 -9.85 35.63 -10.86
CA THR A 207 -10.07 36.79 -10.02
C THR A 207 -10.31 36.39 -8.56
N GLU A 208 -9.74 37.16 -7.68
CA GLU A 208 -9.74 37.06 -6.22
C GLU A 208 -11.14 36.78 -5.63
N GLY A 209 -11.18 35.80 -4.77
CA GLY A 209 -12.26 35.56 -3.81
C GLY A 209 -11.60 35.22 -2.47
N GLU A 210 -11.48 36.23 -1.62
CA GLU A 210 -11.19 36.07 -0.21
C GLU A 210 -12.41 35.46 0.49
N ASP A 211 -12.37 34.18 0.78
CA ASP A 211 -13.27 33.59 1.77
C ASP A 211 -12.41 32.90 2.83
N ASP A 212 -12.37 33.57 3.99
CA ASP A 212 -11.76 33.08 5.21
C ASP A 212 -12.55 31.84 5.70
N LYS A 213 -12.01 30.65 5.46
CA LYS A 213 -12.65 29.39 5.89
C LYS A 213 -12.40 29.16 7.38
N PRO A 214 -13.44 28.74 8.17
CA PRO A 214 -13.31 28.52 9.61
C PRO A 214 -12.24 27.48 9.96
N VAL A 215 -11.50 27.74 11.02
CA VAL A 215 -10.53 26.84 11.61
C VAL A 215 -11.29 25.75 12.36
N ASP A 216 -11.19 24.50 11.89
CA ASP A 216 -11.64 23.33 12.63
C ASP A 216 -10.61 23.07 13.76
N GLU A 217 -11.06 23.08 15.01
CA GLU A 217 -10.19 22.88 16.19
C GLU A 217 -9.71 21.41 16.21
N SER A 218 -8.46 21.20 15.86
CA SER A 218 -7.78 19.90 15.93
C SER A 218 -7.63 19.42 17.37
N GLN A 219 -7.63 18.09 17.56
CA GLN A 219 -7.42 17.46 18.86
C GLN A 219 -6.03 17.83 19.45
N PRO A 220 -5.87 17.98 20.76
CA PRO A 220 -4.62 18.43 21.40
C PRO A 220 -3.38 17.57 21.10
N GLU A 221 -3.54 16.26 20.92
CA GLU A 221 -2.45 15.34 20.57
C GLU A 221 -1.92 15.56 19.14
N GLU A 222 -2.79 15.94 18.22
CA GLU A 222 -2.43 16.22 16.84
C GLU A 222 -1.64 17.52 16.71
N THR A 223 -1.97 18.52 17.54
CA THR A 223 -1.25 19.80 17.59
C THR A 223 0.18 19.62 18.12
N ALA A 224 0.37 18.84 19.17
CA ALA A 224 1.70 18.56 19.74
C ALA A 224 2.61 17.80 18.76
N SER A 225 2.05 16.87 17.97
CA SER A 225 2.81 16.14 16.95
C SER A 225 3.20 17.02 15.75
N LEU A 226 2.35 17.98 15.38
CA LEU A 226 2.63 18.97 14.33
C LEU A 226 3.76 19.93 14.76
N GLU A 227 3.75 20.40 15.99
CA GLU A 227 4.82 21.25 16.55
C GLU A 227 6.16 20.49 16.62
N ALA A 228 6.15 19.23 17.06
CA ALA A 228 7.34 18.37 17.07
C ALA A 228 7.94 18.10 15.68
N ALA A 229 7.11 18.14 14.63
CA ALA A 229 7.54 17.98 13.24
C ALA A 229 8.08 19.28 12.61
N GLN A 230 8.01 20.43 13.30
CA GLN A 230 8.60 21.69 12.82
C GLN A 230 10.12 21.73 12.92
N ASP A 231 10.73 20.98 13.83
CA ASP A 231 12.18 20.81 13.90
C ASP A 231 12.69 19.95 12.75
N SER A 232 13.91 20.21 12.28
CA SER A 232 14.55 19.40 11.23
C SER A 232 15.99 19.05 11.59
N TYR A 233 16.44 17.88 11.16
CA TYR A 233 17.86 17.57 11.18
C TYR A 233 18.59 18.33 10.05
N PRO A 234 19.91 18.60 10.20
CA PRO A 234 20.70 19.11 9.10
C PRO A 234 20.60 18.21 7.88
N LEU A 235 20.60 18.80 6.67
CA LEU A 235 20.44 18.06 5.41
C LEU A 235 21.41 16.90 5.25
N TRP A 236 22.67 17.06 5.71
CA TRP A 236 23.67 15.99 5.64
C TRP A 236 23.26 14.73 6.42
N VAL A 237 22.52 14.88 7.53
CA VAL A 237 21.98 13.76 8.31
C VAL A 237 20.92 13.01 7.48
N SER A 238 20.05 13.73 6.80
CA SER A 238 19.03 13.12 5.91
C SER A 238 19.70 12.39 4.73
N ILE A 239 20.73 12.99 4.14
CA ILE A 239 21.50 12.34 3.05
C ILE A 239 22.21 11.09 3.57
N LEU A 240 22.84 11.16 4.75
CA LEU A 240 23.50 10.01 5.36
C LEU A 240 22.52 8.87 5.66
N ALA A 241 21.32 9.20 6.16
CA ALA A 241 20.28 8.20 6.41
C ALA A 241 19.77 7.55 5.12
N LEU A 242 19.60 8.33 4.04
CA LEU A 242 19.26 7.78 2.72
C LEU A 242 20.39 6.90 2.15
N ALA A 243 21.64 7.29 2.34
CA ALA A 243 22.78 6.49 1.94
C ALA A 243 22.88 5.19 2.75
N ALA A 244 22.61 5.24 4.06
CA ALA A 244 22.53 4.07 4.92
C ALA A 244 21.39 3.12 4.48
N LEU A 245 20.23 3.67 4.13
CA LEU A 245 19.10 2.90 3.59
C LEU A 245 19.47 2.23 2.25
N ALA A 246 20.12 2.96 1.35
CA ALA A 246 20.59 2.41 0.07
C ALA A 246 21.65 1.30 0.30
N SER A 247 22.56 1.46 1.26
CA SER A 247 23.53 0.44 1.61
C SER A 247 22.90 -0.81 2.23
N LEU A 248 21.82 -0.64 2.99
CA LEU A 248 21.05 -1.77 3.54
C LEU A 248 20.38 -2.57 2.41
N ILE A 249 19.82 -1.90 1.39
CA ILE A 249 19.28 -2.58 0.20
C ILE A 249 20.38 -3.38 -0.49
N LEU A 250 21.54 -2.76 -0.72
CA LEU A 250 22.67 -3.44 -1.35
C LEU A 250 23.14 -4.65 -0.52
N ALA A 251 23.22 -4.49 0.79
CA ALA A 251 23.56 -5.60 1.70
C ALA A 251 22.51 -6.72 1.64
N ALA A 252 21.21 -6.37 1.55
CA ALA A 252 20.14 -7.35 1.40
C ALA A 252 20.19 -8.08 0.05
N VAL A 253 20.59 -7.40 -1.04
CA VAL A 253 20.82 -8.05 -2.34
C VAL A 253 22.00 -9.04 -2.26
N LEU A 254 23.11 -8.63 -1.64
CA LEU A 254 24.34 -9.42 -1.62
C LEU A 254 24.30 -10.57 -0.59
N PHE A 255 23.65 -10.36 0.56
CA PHE A 255 23.67 -11.25 1.71
C PHE A 255 22.27 -11.71 2.16
N GLY A 256 21.24 -11.52 1.33
CA GLY A 256 19.83 -11.70 1.72
C GLY A 256 19.55 -13.05 2.37
N LYS A 257 20.01 -14.15 1.79
CA LYS A 257 19.82 -15.51 2.32
C LYS A 257 20.39 -15.70 3.74
N SER A 258 21.49 -15.04 4.07
CA SER A 258 22.12 -15.12 5.39
C SER A 258 21.50 -14.14 6.39
N LEU A 259 21.01 -12.98 5.94
CA LEU A 259 20.45 -11.93 6.78
C LEU A 259 18.97 -12.17 7.10
N SER A 260 18.23 -12.78 6.17
CA SER A 260 16.79 -12.95 6.26
C SER A 260 16.31 -13.55 7.60
N PRO A 261 16.87 -14.64 8.14
CA PRO A 261 16.40 -15.21 9.41
C PRO A 261 16.53 -14.25 10.61
N TRP A 262 17.42 -13.25 10.51
CA TRP A 262 17.69 -12.29 11.57
C TRP A 262 16.74 -11.07 11.52
N ILE A 263 16.12 -10.79 10.38
CA ILE A 263 15.36 -9.55 10.17
C ILE A 263 14.22 -9.43 11.19
N LEU A 264 13.34 -10.43 11.28
CA LEU A 264 12.18 -10.35 12.18
C LEU A 264 12.57 -10.35 13.66
N PRO A 265 13.47 -11.21 14.15
CA PRO A 265 13.94 -11.15 15.55
C PRO A 265 14.61 -9.82 15.89
N LEU A 266 15.47 -9.31 15.02
CA LEU A 266 16.14 -8.01 15.25
C LEU A 266 15.18 -6.82 15.18
N LEU A 267 14.18 -6.86 14.31
CA LEU A 267 13.14 -5.85 14.24
C LEU A 267 12.31 -5.83 15.53
N MET A 268 11.89 -7.00 16.02
CA MET A 268 11.18 -7.12 17.28
C MET A 268 12.02 -6.60 18.45
N ALA A 269 13.24 -7.11 18.61
CA ALA A 269 14.16 -6.69 19.68
C ALA A 269 14.46 -5.18 19.57
N GLY A 270 14.70 -4.68 18.37
CA GLY A 270 14.99 -3.28 18.11
C GLY A 270 13.85 -2.34 18.55
N PHE A 271 12.61 -2.66 18.22
CA PHE A 271 11.47 -1.82 18.64
C PHE A 271 11.24 -1.87 20.14
N LEU A 272 11.38 -3.05 20.78
CA LEU A 272 11.22 -3.16 22.22
C LEU A 272 12.34 -2.42 22.98
N VAL A 273 13.60 -2.59 22.54
CA VAL A 273 14.75 -1.85 23.12
C VAL A 273 14.60 -0.34 22.89
N PHE A 274 14.21 0.07 21.70
CA PHE A 274 13.96 1.49 21.39
C PHE A 274 12.89 2.06 22.33
N GLY A 275 11.73 1.39 22.49
CA GLY A 275 10.68 1.80 23.41
C GLY A 275 11.17 1.87 24.87
N ALA A 276 11.91 0.86 25.32
CA ALA A 276 12.46 0.83 26.68
C ALA A 276 13.45 1.99 26.93
N LEU A 277 14.33 2.31 25.97
CA LEU A 277 15.25 3.46 26.06
C LEU A 277 14.50 4.79 26.11
N ARG A 278 13.32 4.85 25.52
CA ARG A 278 12.42 6.01 25.54
C ARG A 278 11.49 6.03 26.76
N ARG A 279 11.65 5.07 27.68
CA ARG A 279 10.83 4.93 28.90
C ARG A 279 9.34 4.68 28.61
N VAL A 280 9.05 4.08 27.47
CA VAL A 280 7.69 3.62 27.12
C VAL A 280 7.37 2.40 27.99
N PRO A 281 6.16 2.31 28.59
CA PRO A 281 5.69 1.08 29.22
C PRO A 281 5.40 0.04 28.13
N VAL A 282 6.46 -0.66 27.72
CA VAL A 282 6.53 -1.45 26.47
C VAL A 282 5.45 -2.51 26.41
N TYR A 283 5.17 -3.20 27.52
CA TYR A 283 4.18 -4.29 27.54
C TYR A 283 2.75 -3.76 27.36
N GLU A 284 2.39 -2.71 28.11
CA GLU A 284 1.05 -2.11 28.06
C GLU A 284 0.77 -1.52 26.67
N VAL A 285 1.71 -0.77 26.13
CA VAL A 285 1.60 -0.15 24.80
C VAL A 285 1.58 -1.22 23.70
N PHE A 286 2.37 -2.28 23.85
CA PHE A 286 2.30 -3.41 22.92
C PHE A 286 0.91 -4.06 22.93
N VAL A 287 0.35 -4.32 24.12
CA VAL A 287 -1.00 -4.93 24.25
C VAL A 287 -2.07 -4.04 23.64
N ASP A 288 -1.98 -2.72 23.80
CA ASP A 288 -2.94 -1.79 23.19
C ASP A 288 -2.85 -1.78 21.66
N GLY A 289 -1.66 -1.77 21.10
CA GLY A 289 -1.45 -1.93 19.66
C GLY A 289 -1.89 -3.32 19.15
N ALA A 290 -1.71 -4.36 19.94
CA ALA A 290 -2.18 -5.71 19.63
C ALA A 290 -3.73 -5.78 19.53
N LYS A 291 -4.47 -5.06 20.41
CA LYS A 291 -5.93 -4.93 20.30
C LYS A 291 -6.36 -4.27 18.99
N GLU A 292 -5.65 -3.23 18.56
CA GLU A 292 -5.89 -2.60 17.25
C GLU A 292 -5.66 -3.60 16.12
N GLY A 293 -4.61 -4.42 16.18
CA GLY A 293 -4.30 -5.47 15.22
C GLY A 293 -5.41 -6.52 15.10
N PHE A 294 -5.99 -6.93 16.23
CA PHE A 294 -7.13 -7.82 16.25
C PHE A 294 -8.36 -7.21 15.55
N GLN A 295 -8.65 -5.94 15.83
CA GLN A 295 -9.76 -5.23 15.18
C GLN A 295 -9.55 -5.09 13.67
N VAL A 296 -8.34 -4.83 13.22
CA VAL A 296 -8.00 -4.76 11.79
C VAL A 296 -8.23 -6.12 11.13
N ALA A 297 -7.76 -7.21 11.74
CA ALA A 297 -7.98 -8.56 11.24
C ALA A 297 -9.47 -8.89 11.08
N LEU A 298 -10.30 -8.55 12.06
CA LEU A 298 -11.76 -8.74 11.97
C LEU A 298 -12.39 -7.87 10.86
N ARG A 299 -11.95 -6.64 10.70
CA ARG A 299 -12.49 -5.69 9.71
C ARG A 299 -12.25 -6.13 8.28
N ILE A 300 -11.16 -6.87 7.99
CA ILE A 300 -10.86 -7.31 6.64
C ILE A 300 -11.67 -8.54 6.20
N ILE A 301 -12.26 -9.32 7.10
CA ILE A 301 -13.02 -10.54 6.79
C ILE A 301 -14.06 -10.35 5.67
N PRO A 302 -14.98 -9.37 5.73
CA PRO A 302 -15.98 -9.20 4.67
C PRO A 302 -15.38 -8.92 3.30
N TYR A 303 -14.26 -8.20 3.26
CA TYR A 303 -13.55 -7.91 2.00
C TYR A 303 -12.85 -9.14 1.46
N LEU A 304 -12.22 -9.94 2.32
CA LEU A 304 -11.62 -11.23 1.93
C LEU A 304 -12.68 -12.17 1.37
N VAL A 305 -13.81 -12.34 2.07
CA VAL A 305 -14.92 -13.18 1.58
C VAL A 305 -15.37 -12.72 0.20
N ALA A 306 -15.67 -11.43 0.03
CA ALA A 306 -16.14 -10.92 -1.26
C ALA A 306 -15.15 -11.21 -2.41
N ILE A 307 -13.87 -10.92 -2.21
CA ILE A 307 -12.86 -11.07 -3.26
C ILE A 307 -12.49 -12.53 -3.48
N LEU A 308 -12.27 -13.33 -2.42
CA LEU A 308 -11.91 -14.75 -2.59
C LEU A 308 -13.04 -15.54 -3.23
N VAL A 309 -14.30 -15.24 -2.90
CA VAL A 309 -15.47 -15.85 -3.58
C VAL A 309 -15.46 -15.47 -5.08
N ALA A 310 -15.29 -14.17 -5.40
CA ALA A 310 -15.30 -13.74 -6.81
C ALA A 310 -14.15 -14.38 -7.62
N VAL A 311 -12.94 -14.42 -7.07
CA VAL A 311 -11.77 -15.03 -7.70
C VAL A 311 -11.89 -16.55 -7.77
N GLY A 312 -12.38 -17.20 -6.72
CA GLY A 312 -12.66 -18.64 -6.68
C GLY A 312 -13.67 -19.06 -7.75
N MET A 313 -14.76 -18.30 -7.88
CA MET A 313 -15.75 -18.51 -8.96
C MET A 313 -15.13 -18.32 -10.33
N LEU A 314 -14.32 -17.26 -10.54
CA LEU A 314 -13.67 -16.99 -11.82
C LEU A 314 -12.69 -18.12 -12.21
N ARG A 315 -11.98 -18.68 -11.23
CA ARG A 315 -11.09 -19.84 -11.40
C ARG A 315 -11.91 -21.10 -11.73
N ALA A 316 -12.90 -21.44 -10.92
CA ALA A 316 -13.72 -22.62 -11.10
C ALA A 316 -14.46 -22.63 -12.44
N SER A 317 -14.88 -21.47 -12.96
CA SER A 317 -15.45 -21.35 -14.30
C SER A 317 -14.44 -21.65 -15.42
N GLY A 318 -13.11 -21.48 -15.16
CA GLY A 318 -12.02 -21.52 -16.16
C GLY A 318 -11.87 -20.23 -16.96
N ALA A 319 -12.60 -19.18 -16.61
CA ALA A 319 -12.45 -17.86 -17.25
C ALA A 319 -11.12 -17.21 -16.91
N LEU A 320 -10.60 -17.46 -15.70
CA LEU A 320 -9.28 -16.98 -15.28
C LEU A 320 -8.16 -17.62 -16.13
N ASP A 321 -8.22 -18.93 -16.35
CA ASP A 321 -7.22 -19.67 -17.13
C ASP A 321 -7.15 -19.17 -18.58
N LEU A 322 -8.31 -18.85 -19.16
CA LEU A 322 -8.39 -18.27 -20.50
C LEU A 322 -7.75 -16.88 -20.55
N LEU A 323 -8.03 -16.03 -19.53
CA LEU A 323 -7.43 -14.70 -19.42
C LEU A 323 -5.92 -14.79 -19.27
N VAL A 324 -5.45 -15.63 -18.34
CA VAL A 324 -4.03 -15.88 -18.08
C VAL A 324 -3.35 -16.41 -19.35
N GLY A 325 -3.92 -17.42 -20.00
CA GLY A 325 -3.36 -18.00 -21.23
C GLY A 325 -3.25 -17.00 -22.38
N ALA A 326 -4.21 -16.08 -22.52
CA ALA A 326 -4.19 -15.04 -23.54
C ALA A 326 -3.13 -13.96 -23.28
N LEU A 327 -2.88 -13.61 -22.02
CA LEU A 327 -1.99 -12.51 -21.64
C LEU A 327 -0.56 -12.98 -21.33
N ALA A 328 -0.36 -14.23 -20.91
CA ALA A 328 0.94 -14.80 -20.55
C ALA A 328 2.05 -14.59 -21.61
N PRO A 329 1.81 -14.77 -22.93
CA PRO A 329 2.86 -14.58 -23.94
C PRO A 329 3.37 -13.13 -24.03
N VAL A 330 2.52 -12.17 -23.66
CA VAL A 330 2.87 -10.74 -23.69
C VAL A 330 3.57 -10.34 -22.39
N THR A 331 2.93 -10.60 -21.25
CA THR A 331 3.40 -10.10 -19.95
C THR A 331 4.62 -10.86 -19.43
N GLY A 332 4.72 -12.16 -19.73
CA GLY A 332 5.86 -12.99 -19.37
C GLY A 332 7.19 -12.51 -19.99
N ARG A 333 7.16 -11.87 -21.17
CA ARG A 333 8.35 -11.25 -21.78
C ARG A 333 8.92 -10.11 -20.97
N PHE A 334 8.10 -9.48 -20.15
CA PHE A 334 8.50 -8.37 -19.27
C PHE A 334 8.72 -8.82 -17.82
N GLY A 335 8.77 -10.14 -17.56
CA GLY A 335 8.96 -10.68 -16.22
C GLY A 335 7.73 -10.59 -15.31
N LEU A 336 6.54 -10.25 -15.86
CA LEU A 336 5.28 -10.21 -15.13
C LEU A 336 4.47 -11.48 -15.45
N PRO A 337 4.43 -12.49 -14.54
CA PRO A 337 3.60 -13.66 -14.72
C PRO A 337 2.13 -13.29 -14.88
N ALA A 338 1.41 -14.02 -15.73
CA ALA A 338 0.01 -13.71 -15.99
C ALA A 338 -0.87 -13.88 -14.74
N GLU A 339 -0.49 -14.76 -13.82
CA GLU A 339 -1.12 -14.95 -12.52
C GLU A 339 -1.01 -13.72 -11.61
N ALA A 340 0.00 -12.87 -11.82
CA ALA A 340 0.19 -11.62 -11.08
C ALA A 340 -0.62 -10.44 -11.65
N LEU A 341 -1.15 -10.54 -12.87
CA LEU A 341 -1.92 -9.48 -13.52
C LEU A 341 -3.15 -9.01 -12.72
N PRO A 342 -3.98 -9.91 -12.15
CA PRO A 342 -5.11 -9.48 -11.32
C PRO A 342 -4.66 -8.59 -10.16
N MET A 343 -3.50 -8.88 -9.57
CA MET A 343 -2.92 -8.08 -8.49
C MET A 343 -2.49 -6.69 -8.99
N ALA A 344 -1.75 -6.63 -10.09
CA ALA A 344 -1.27 -5.39 -10.68
C ALA A 344 -2.43 -4.43 -11.05
N LEU A 345 -3.54 -4.97 -11.58
CA LEU A 345 -4.71 -4.19 -11.95
C LEU A 345 -5.57 -3.77 -10.74
N MET A 346 -5.64 -4.62 -9.71
CA MET A 346 -6.49 -4.36 -8.54
C MET A 346 -5.85 -3.37 -7.57
N ARG A 347 -4.53 -3.31 -7.48
CA ARG A 347 -3.82 -2.50 -6.48
C ARG A 347 -4.20 -1.01 -6.51
N PRO A 348 -4.25 -0.31 -7.66
CA PRO A 348 -4.70 1.07 -7.74
C PRO A 348 -6.17 1.27 -7.35
N LEU A 349 -7.01 0.24 -7.54
CA LEU A 349 -8.46 0.30 -7.40
C LEU A 349 -8.94 0.01 -5.98
N SER A 350 -8.33 -0.95 -5.30
CA SER A 350 -8.78 -1.41 -3.98
C SER A 350 -7.67 -2.09 -3.18
N GLY A 351 -7.30 -1.49 -2.06
CA GLY A 351 -6.32 -2.07 -1.14
C GLY A 351 -6.80 -3.39 -0.54
N SER A 352 -8.02 -3.46 0.00
CA SER A 352 -8.60 -4.68 0.55
C SER A 352 -8.83 -5.76 -0.53
N GLY A 353 -9.26 -5.35 -1.73
CA GLY A 353 -9.38 -6.25 -2.87
C GLY A 353 -8.03 -6.86 -3.29
N ALA A 354 -6.99 -6.03 -3.32
CA ALA A 354 -5.64 -6.47 -3.61
C ALA A 354 -5.10 -7.44 -2.53
N TYR A 355 -5.39 -7.20 -1.25
CA TYR A 355 -5.08 -8.16 -0.18
C TYR A 355 -5.75 -9.51 -0.38
N GLY A 356 -7.03 -9.54 -0.81
CA GLY A 356 -7.73 -10.78 -1.13
C GLY A 356 -7.09 -11.55 -2.30
N ILE A 357 -6.70 -10.84 -3.37
CA ILE A 357 -6.00 -11.44 -4.51
C ILE A 357 -4.62 -11.96 -4.09
N LEU A 358 -3.86 -11.17 -3.34
CA LEU A 358 -2.59 -11.60 -2.77
C LEU A 358 -2.76 -12.90 -1.98
N ALA A 359 -3.73 -12.93 -1.06
CA ALA A 359 -4.03 -14.11 -0.25
C ALA A 359 -4.38 -15.32 -1.11
N SER A 360 -5.20 -15.16 -2.15
CA SER A 360 -5.54 -16.23 -3.10
C SER A 360 -4.31 -16.81 -3.80
N ILE A 361 -3.40 -15.95 -4.25
CA ILE A 361 -2.22 -16.37 -5.01
C ILE A 361 -1.19 -17.08 -4.12
N ILE A 362 -0.88 -16.51 -2.94
CA ILE A 362 0.16 -17.11 -2.08
C ILE A 362 -0.30 -18.37 -1.33
N ASN A 363 -1.62 -18.60 -1.19
CA ASN A 363 -2.17 -19.83 -0.64
C ASN A 363 -2.49 -20.88 -1.73
N ASP A 364 -2.27 -20.56 -3.01
CA ASP A 364 -2.40 -21.55 -4.08
C ASP A 364 -1.26 -22.57 -4.00
N PRO A 365 -1.53 -23.88 -3.82
CA PRO A 365 -0.49 -24.90 -3.73
C PRO A 365 0.42 -24.98 -4.97
N ALA A 366 -0.05 -24.53 -6.14
CA ALA A 366 0.74 -24.51 -7.37
C ALA A 366 1.71 -23.34 -7.43
N ILE A 367 1.50 -22.27 -6.65
CA ILE A 367 2.31 -21.05 -6.64
C ILE A 367 3.10 -20.94 -5.33
N GLY A 368 2.39 -20.84 -4.21
CA GLY A 368 2.97 -20.66 -2.89
C GLY A 368 3.56 -19.26 -2.62
N PRO A 369 3.82 -18.94 -1.34
CA PRO A 369 4.30 -17.60 -0.94
C PRO A 369 5.76 -17.34 -1.36
N ASP A 370 6.61 -18.36 -1.47
CA ASP A 370 8.05 -18.22 -1.69
C ASP A 370 8.47 -18.39 -3.16
N SER A 371 7.52 -18.63 -4.06
CA SER A 371 7.78 -18.60 -5.49
C SER A 371 8.05 -17.16 -5.99
N TYR A 372 8.63 -17.03 -7.18
CA TYR A 372 8.79 -15.74 -7.84
C TYR A 372 7.46 -14.96 -7.91
N THR A 373 6.38 -15.62 -8.35
CA THR A 373 5.04 -15.01 -8.43
C THR A 373 4.54 -14.60 -7.05
N GLY A 374 4.70 -15.44 -6.02
CA GLY A 374 4.29 -15.15 -4.64
C GLY A 374 5.03 -13.95 -4.07
N VAL A 375 6.34 -13.83 -4.27
CA VAL A 375 7.14 -12.69 -3.84
C VAL A 375 6.80 -11.44 -4.66
N LEU A 376 6.60 -11.56 -5.97
CA LEU A 376 6.23 -10.44 -6.82
C LEU A 376 4.88 -9.84 -6.43
N VAL A 377 3.83 -10.65 -6.25
CA VAL A 377 2.51 -10.13 -5.84
C VAL A 377 2.53 -9.52 -4.43
N SER A 378 3.37 -10.07 -3.55
CA SER A 378 3.62 -9.50 -2.23
C SER A 378 4.33 -8.15 -2.32
N THR A 379 5.33 -8.04 -3.20
CA THR A 379 6.03 -6.77 -3.48
C THR A 379 5.09 -5.75 -4.12
N LEU A 380 4.25 -6.16 -5.07
CA LEU A 380 3.23 -5.29 -5.68
C LEU A 380 2.25 -4.73 -4.64
N GLN A 381 1.83 -5.55 -3.65
CA GLN A 381 0.98 -5.06 -2.55
C GLN A 381 1.66 -3.97 -1.73
N GLY A 382 2.96 -4.10 -1.50
CA GLY A 382 3.74 -3.13 -0.74
C GLY A 382 4.25 -1.93 -1.54
N SER A 383 4.23 -2.00 -2.90
CA SER A 383 4.93 -1.04 -3.76
C SER A 383 4.19 0.26 -4.04
N THR A 384 2.87 0.28 -3.92
CA THR A 384 2.03 1.46 -4.13
C THR A 384 0.87 1.46 -3.14
N GLU A 385 0.22 2.60 -2.97
CA GLU A 385 -1.05 2.71 -2.24
C GLU A 385 -2.24 2.59 -3.20
N THR A 386 -3.45 2.63 -2.67
CA THR A 386 -4.68 2.54 -3.47
C THR A 386 -5.03 3.91 -4.06
N THR A 387 -4.56 4.18 -5.26
CA THR A 387 -4.62 5.50 -5.91
C THR A 387 -6.00 6.13 -5.92
N PHE A 388 -7.04 5.39 -6.32
CA PHE A 388 -8.40 5.94 -6.37
C PHE A 388 -8.98 6.21 -4.98
N TYR A 389 -8.62 5.42 -3.97
CA TYR A 389 -9.03 5.65 -2.58
C TYR A 389 -8.37 6.93 -2.02
N VAL A 390 -7.04 7.04 -2.15
CA VAL A 390 -6.28 8.20 -1.67
C VAL A 390 -6.80 9.48 -2.33
N MET A 391 -7.05 9.44 -3.63
CA MET A 391 -7.62 10.57 -4.37
C MET A 391 -9.02 10.95 -3.87
N ALA A 392 -9.91 9.98 -3.69
CA ALA A 392 -11.27 10.22 -3.22
C ALA A 392 -11.29 10.79 -1.79
N VAL A 393 -10.45 10.28 -0.90
CA VAL A 393 -10.39 10.73 0.50
C VAL A 393 -9.76 12.12 0.59
N TYR A 394 -8.61 12.35 -0.03
CA TYR A 394 -7.86 13.59 0.13
C TYR A 394 -8.50 14.75 -0.63
N PHE A 395 -8.85 14.57 -1.89
CA PHE A 395 -9.54 15.60 -2.66
C PHE A 395 -11.00 15.78 -2.23
N GLY A 396 -11.64 14.70 -1.77
CA GLY A 396 -12.98 14.76 -1.21
C GLY A 396 -13.07 15.62 0.05
N ALA A 397 -12.05 15.53 0.93
CA ALA A 397 -11.98 16.31 2.17
C ALA A 397 -11.94 17.83 1.93
N VAL A 398 -11.44 18.28 0.77
CA VAL A 398 -11.34 19.70 0.38
C VAL A 398 -12.19 20.05 -0.84
N GLN A 399 -13.10 19.16 -1.22
CA GLN A 399 -14.07 19.36 -2.32
C GLN A 399 -13.43 19.75 -3.67
N VAL A 400 -12.21 19.25 -3.94
CA VAL A 400 -11.55 19.43 -5.24
C VAL A 400 -12.36 18.70 -6.33
N ARG A 401 -12.82 19.47 -7.34
CA ARG A 401 -13.57 18.98 -8.51
C ARG A 401 -12.69 18.86 -9.76
N ARG A 402 -11.67 19.72 -9.88
CA ARG A 402 -10.72 19.73 -11.00
C ARG A 402 -9.37 19.20 -10.52
N ILE A 403 -9.13 17.93 -10.76
CA ILE A 403 -7.92 17.21 -10.25
C ILE A 403 -6.66 17.48 -11.09
N ARG A 404 -6.79 18.16 -12.24
CA ARG A 404 -5.69 18.52 -13.16
C ARG A 404 -4.83 17.28 -13.50
N HIS A 405 -3.51 17.43 -13.39
CA HIS A 405 -2.54 16.37 -13.69
C HIS A 405 -2.35 15.34 -12.58
N ALA A 406 -3.00 15.46 -11.42
CA ALA A 406 -2.81 14.56 -10.29
C ALA A 406 -3.10 13.10 -10.64
N MET A 407 -4.19 12.81 -11.38
CA MET A 407 -4.53 11.45 -11.82
C MET A 407 -3.46 10.86 -12.74
N ALA A 408 -3.00 11.64 -13.72
CA ALA A 408 -1.99 11.17 -14.66
C ALA A 408 -0.66 10.87 -13.94
N ALA A 409 -0.25 11.72 -12.99
CA ALA A 409 0.96 11.51 -12.20
C ALA A 409 0.84 10.26 -11.32
N ALA A 410 -0.30 10.06 -10.64
CA ALA A 410 -0.53 8.90 -9.78
C ALA A 410 -0.57 7.58 -10.58
N LEU A 411 -1.27 7.53 -11.72
CA LEU A 411 -1.28 6.33 -12.56
C LEU A 411 0.08 6.02 -13.20
N THR A 412 0.88 7.06 -13.51
CA THR A 412 2.26 6.87 -13.96
C THR A 412 3.12 6.28 -12.84
N ALA A 413 2.91 6.70 -11.59
CA ALA A 413 3.56 6.13 -10.42
C ALA A 413 3.15 4.66 -10.19
N ASP A 414 1.86 4.32 -10.36
CA ASP A 414 1.39 2.93 -10.27
C ASP A 414 2.06 2.04 -11.32
N ALA A 415 2.10 2.48 -12.56
CA ALA A 415 2.79 1.77 -13.63
C ALA A 415 4.30 1.59 -13.34
N ALA A 416 4.95 2.63 -12.83
CA ALA A 416 6.34 2.56 -12.39
C ALA A 416 6.50 1.58 -11.22
N GLY A 417 5.58 1.57 -10.25
CA GLY A 417 5.57 0.62 -9.15
C GLY A 417 5.55 -0.83 -9.61
N ILE A 418 4.75 -1.15 -10.61
CA ILE A 418 4.72 -2.49 -11.24
C ILE A 418 6.07 -2.81 -11.88
N ILE A 419 6.62 -1.89 -12.67
CA ILE A 419 7.90 -2.08 -13.37
C ILE A 419 9.04 -2.29 -12.36
N PHE A 420 9.13 -1.44 -11.35
CA PHE A 420 10.18 -1.56 -10.34
C PHE A 420 9.99 -2.78 -9.43
N ALA A 421 8.76 -3.23 -9.16
CA ALA A 421 8.52 -4.49 -8.46
C ALA A 421 9.04 -5.69 -9.25
N VAL A 422 8.75 -5.74 -10.56
CA VAL A 422 9.27 -6.79 -11.46
C VAL A 422 10.80 -6.73 -11.50
N LEU A 423 11.39 -5.55 -11.69
CA LEU A 423 12.85 -5.39 -11.72
C LEU A 423 13.49 -5.82 -10.39
N ALA A 424 12.92 -5.39 -9.27
CA ALA A 424 13.41 -5.77 -7.94
C ALA A 424 13.36 -7.29 -7.76
N CYS A 425 12.21 -7.92 -8.00
CA CYS A 425 12.08 -9.36 -7.86
C CYS A 425 13.00 -10.13 -8.81
N SER A 426 13.16 -9.68 -10.05
CA SER A 426 14.08 -10.31 -11.01
C SER A 426 15.53 -10.24 -10.53
N LEU A 427 15.96 -9.14 -9.91
CA LEU A 427 17.31 -9.01 -9.34
C LEU A 427 17.55 -9.93 -8.14
N PHE A 428 16.51 -10.22 -7.34
CA PHE A 428 16.63 -11.08 -6.17
C PHE A 428 16.48 -12.58 -6.47
N PHE A 429 15.88 -12.93 -7.60
CA PHE A 429 15.65 -14.31 -8.03
C PHE A 429 16.53 -14.75 -9.22
N ALA A 430 17.37 -13.85 -9.77
CA ALA A 430 18.39 -14.18 -10.76
C ALA A 430 19.60 -14.81 -10.06
#